data_6c6ba407885f3fc579c48f2735ee5571
#
_entry.id   6c6ba407885f3fc579c48f2735ee5571
#
_cell.length_a   1.000
_cell.length_b   1.000
_cell.length_c   1.000
_cell.angle_alpha   90.00
_cell.angle_beta   90.00
_cell.angle_gamma   90.00
#
_symmetry.space_group_name_H-M   'P 1'
#
loop_
_entity.id
_entity.type
_entity.pdbx_description
1 polymer ?
#
loop_
_entity_poly.entity_id
_entity_poly.type
_entity_poly.pdbx_seq_one_letter_code
_entity_poly.pdbx_strand_id
1 'polypeptide(L)'
;LDEIRAMALNIYMEQSAVRDGVTAEEVKGILLGMASGQETLLGYFRRFIRNFEKRVGINRTVGSLRAYSNAYSHIERFLQAQYKLSDIPFSALDRSFIDKYDLYLRTERNLAPGTIINLTVQLKTIVGEAIADGIITASPFMGYEPVRPKHVQKYLTAEELHRIMTTPLHRQTLYHVRDMFLFSCFTGIPYGDMRLLTKDNLCLAEDGIWWIKSARQKTMQHL
;
A
#
# COMPACT_ATOMS: atom_id res chain seq x y z
N LEU A 1 -22.97 24.52 25.09
CA LEU A 1 -21.73 25.36 25.10
C LEU A 1 -20.63 24.67 25.93
N ASP A 2 -20.97 24.03 27.05
CA ASP A 2 -20.04 23.37 27.94
C ASP A 2 -19.45 22.08 27.34
N GLU A 3 -20.22 21.34 26.55
CA GLU A 3 -19.74 20.18 25.79
C GLU A 3 -18.67 20.58 24.76
N ILE A 4 -18.90 21.67 24.03
CA ILE A 4 -17.93 22.17 23.04
C ILE A 4 -16.64 22.64 23.72
N ARG A 5 -16.76 23.31 24.89
CA ARG A 5 -15.60 23.68 25.70
C ARG A 5 -14.83 22.48 26.22
N ALA A 6 -15.51 21.46 26.69
CA ALA A 6 -14.90 20.23 27.17
C ALA A 6 -14.17 19.49 26.02
N MET A 7 -14.78 19.42 24.83
CA MET A 7 -14.15 18.85 23.64
C MET A 7 -12.92 19.65 23.21
N ALA A 8 -13.00 20.99 23.17
CA ALA A 8 -11.86 21.83 22.82
C ALA A 8 -10.72 21.70 23.82
N LEU A 9 -11.04 21.64 25.12
CA LEU A 9 -10.06 21.46 26.17
C LEU A 9 -9.37 20.09 26.09
N ASN A 10 -10.12 19.03 25.84
CA ASN A 10 -9.59 17.69 25.65
C ASN A 10 -8.65 17.63 24.43
N ILE A 11 -9.08 18.19 23.29
CA ILE A 11 -8.25 18.26 22.09
C ILE A 11 -6.97 19.05 22.38
N TYR A 12 -7.08 20.20 23.06
CA TYR A 12 -5.91 20.99 23.44
C TYR A 12 -4.96 20.24 24.36
N MET A 13 -5.47 19.62 25.43
CA MET A 13 -4.65 18.82 26.37
C MET A 13 -3.97 17.65 25.68
N GLU A 14 -4.70 16.93 24.83
CA GLU A 14 -4.15 15.79 24.07
C GLU A 14 -3.05 16.22 23.09
N GLN A 15 -3.24 17.33 22.41
CA GLN A 15 -2.26 17.87 21.47
C GLN A 15 -1.04 18.46 22.21
N SER A 16 -1.25 19.17 23.33
CA SER A 16 -0.18 19.78 24.14
C SER A 16 0.68 18.73 24.87
N ALA A 17 0.14 17.56 25.17
CA ALA A 17 0.89 16.45 25.74
C ALA A 17 1.89 15.81 24.75
N VAL A 18 1.68 16.04 23.45
CA VAL A 18 2.49 15.43 22.38
C VAL A 18 3.49 16.41 21.77
N ARG A 19 3.15 17.72 21.77
CA ARG A 19 4.01 18.76 21.18
C ARG A 19 3.79 20.12 21.87
N ASP A 20 4.85 20.91 21.94
CA ASP A 20 4.76 22.31 22.33
C ASP A 20 4.20 23.18 21.17
N GLY A 21 3.45 24.22 21.50
CA GLY A 21 3.00 25.23 20.55
C GLY A 21 1.72 24.90 19.80
N VAL A 22 0.79 24.16 20.42
CA VAL A 22 -0.56 23.94 19.87
C VAL A 22 -1.32 25.27 19.80
N THR A 23 -1.77 25.66 18.60
CA THR A 23 -2.52 26.90 18.39
C THR A 23 -4.02 26.71 18.59
N ALA A 24 -4.71 27.78 18.99
CA ALA A 24 -6.16 27.77 19.11
C ALA A 24 -6.85 27.52 17.75
N GLU A 25 -6.20 27.90 16.64
CA GLU A 25 -6.72 27.67 15.28
C GLU A 25 -6.68 26.18 14.90
N GLU A 26 -5.65 25.46 15.30
CA GLU A 26 -5.57 24.00 15.11
C GLU A 26 -6.64 23.26 15.91
N VAL A 27 -6.82 23.60 17.18
CA VAL A 27 -7.89 23.05 18.02
C VAL A 27 -9.26 23.37 17.44
N LYS A 28 -9.48 24.59 16.98
CA LYS A 28 -10.71 25.03 16.30
C LYS A 28 -10.94 24.26 15.00
N GLY A 29 -9.91 24.05 14.20
CA GLY A 29 -10.00 23.26 12.95
C GLY A 29 -10.45 21.82 13.19
N ILE A 30 -9.86 21.16 14.19
CA ILE A 30 -10.22 19.78 14.57
C ILE A 30 -11.66 19.76 15.14
N LEU A 31 -12.00 20.69 16.02
CA LEU A 31 -13.32 20.76 16.65
C LEU A 31 -14.43 21.04 15.63
N LEU A 32 -14.24 21.99 14.75
CA LEU A 32 -15.20 22.34 13.70
C LEU A 32 -15.33 21.22 12.67
N GLY A 33 -14.23 20.54 12.33
CA GLY A 33 -14.25 19.36 11.47
C GLY A 33 -15.08 18.23 12.05
N MET A 34 -14.98 17.98 13.35
CA MET A 34 -15.78 16.95 14.05
C MET A 34 -17.26 17.39 14.23
N ALA A 35 -17.51 18.65 14.53
CA ALA A 35 -18.85 19.17 14.79
C ALA A 35 -19.67 19.47 13.53
N SER A 36 -19.02 19.75 12.40
CA SER A 36 -19.69 20.11 11.14
C SER A 36 -20.11 18.92 10.28
N GLY A 37 -19.92 17.68 10.74
CA GLY A 37 -20.19 16.48 9.95
C GLY A 37 -19.28 16.36 8.72
N GLN A 38 -18.14 17.08 8.70
CA GLN A 38 -17.18 17.00 7.62
C GLN A 38 -16.62 15.58 7.51
N GLU A 39 -16.36 15.17 6.29
CA GLU A 39 -15.76 13.86 6.01
C GLU A 39 -14.37 13.76 6.66
N THR A 40 -14.14 12.66 7.38
CA THR A 40 -12.87 12.40 8.05
C THR A 40 -12.02 11.40 7.23
N LEU A 41 -10.71 11.45 7.43
CA LEU A 41 -9.75 10.63 6.68
C LEU A 41 -10.03 9.13 6.84
N LEU A 42 -10.13 8.62 8.07
CA LEU A 42 -10.36 7.20 8.30
C LEU A 42 -11.79 6.79 7.97
N GLY A 43 -12.78 7.67 8.20
CA GLY A 43 -14.17 7.48 7.79
C GLY A 43 -14.29 7.26 6.29
N TYR A 44 -13.69 8.16 5.51
CA TYR A 44 -13.63 8.08 4.05
C TYR A 44 -12.85 6.83 3.59
N PHE A 45 -11.68 6.60 4.16
CA PHE A 45 -10.83 5.47 3.79
C PHE A 45 -11.55 4.13 4.02
N ARG A 46 -12.26 3.99 5.15
CA ARG A 46 -13.07 2.80 5.45
C ARG A 46 -14.19 2.61 4.44
N ARG A 47 -14.86 3.70 4.02
CA ARG A 47 -15.88 3.67 2.97
C ARG A 47 -15.28 3.25 1.64
N PHE A 48 -14.12 3.79 1.28
CA PHE A 48 -13.37 3.41 0.08
C PHE A 48 -13.03 1.91 0.08
N ILE A 49 -12.48 1.37 1.18
CA ILE A 49 -12.15 -0.06 1.30
C ILE A 49 -13.39 -0.94 1.08
N ARG A 50 -14.52 -0.61 1.71
CA ARG A 50 -15.79 -1.35 1.51
C ARG A 50 -16.27 -1.34 0.06
N ASN A 51 -16.13 -0.23 -0.62
CA ASN A 51 -16.49 -0.11 -2.04
C ASN A 51 -15.49 -0.85 -2.94
N PHE A 52 -14.21 -0.81 -2.59
CA PHE A 52 -13.16 -1.54 -3.29
C PHE A 52 -13.35 -3.07 -3.17
N GLU A 53 -13.73 -3.55 -2.00
CA GLU A 53 -13.99 -4.97 -1.72
C GLU A 53 -15.07 -5.55 -2.64
N LYS A 54 -16.16 -4.81 -2.89
CA LYS A 54 -17.23 -5.22 -3.82
C LYS A 54 -16.74 -5.42 -5.26
N ARG A 55 -15.60 -4.87 -5.61
CA ARG A 55 -15.00 -4.93 -6.97
C ARG A 55 -13.92 -6.01 -7.09
N VAL A 56 -13.57 -6.68 -5.98
CA VAL A 56 -12.58 -7.77 -5.98
C VAL A 56 -13.13 -8.96 -6.76
N GLY A 57 -12.32 -9.51 -7.66
CA GLY A 57 -12.72 -10.58 -8.57
C GLY A 57 -13.38 -10.09 -9.87
N ILE A 58 -13.79 -8.81 -9.96
CA ILE A 58 -14.32 -8.19 -11.18
C ILE A 58 -13.20 -7.44 -11.90
N ASN A 59 -12.69 -6.38 -11.29
CA ASN A 59 -11.62 -5.53 -11.86
C ASN A 59 -10.58 -5.11 -10.80
N ARG A 60 -10.61 -5.70 -9.63
CA ARG A 60 -9.68 -5.46 -8.52
C ARG A 60 -9.21 -6.79 -7.94
N THR A 61 -8.01 -6.78 -7.35
CA THR A 61 -7.40 -7.99 -6.77
C THR A 61 -7.46 -7.98 -5.25
N VAL A 62 -7.50 -9.16 -4.63
CA VAL A 62 -7.38 -9.34 -3.18
C VAL A 62 -6.08 -8.72 -2.65
N GLY A 63 -4.99 -8.79 -3.42
CA GLY A 63 -3.70 -8.20 -3.06
C GLY A 63 -3.78 -6.68 -2.90
N SER A 64 -4.49 -6.00 -3.81
CA SER A 64 -4.71 -4.55 -3.72
C SER A 64 -5.60 -4.19 -2.54
N LEU A 65 -6.66 -4.96 -2.25
CA LEU A 65 -7.50 -4.77 -1.07
C LEU A 65 -6.68 -4.86 0.22
N ARG A 66 -5.83 -5.88 0.34
CA ARG A 66 -4.93 -6.04 1.50
C ARG A 66 -3.97 -4.87 1.65
N ALA A 67 -3.47 -4.31 0.55
CA ALA A 67 -2.59 -3.15 0.58
C ALA A 67 -3.30 -1.91 1.16
N TYR A 68 -4.53 -1.62 0.75
CA TYR A 68 -5.34 -0.53 1.32
C TYR A 68 -5.69 -0.77 2.78
N SER A 69 -6.11 -1.97 3.16
CA SER A 69 -6.42 -2.32 4.56
C SER A 69 -5.19 -2.18 5.47
N ASN A 70 -4.02 -2.57 4.98
CA ASN A 70 -2.77 -2.38 5.70
C ASN A 70 -2.42 -0.89 5.87
N ALA A 71 -2.57 -0.09 4.82
CA ALA A 71 -2.34 1.36 4.89
C ALA A 71 -3.30 2.04 5.88
N TYR A 72 -4.58 1.68 5.86
CA TYR A 72 -5.57 2.13 6.84
C TYR A 72 -5.10 1.88 8.28
N SER A 73 -4.70 0.65 8.60
CA SER A 73 -4.24 0.28 9.94
C SER A 73 -2.98 1.02 10.38
N HIS A 74 -2.08 1.35 9.43
CA HIS A 74 -0.89 2.16 9.74
C HIS A 74 -1.23 3.61 10.04
N ILE A 75 -2.18 4.21 9.30
CA ILE A 75 -2.64 5.59 9.55
C ILE A 75 -3.39 5.68 10.87
N GLU A 76 -4.29 4.72 11.16
CA GLU A 76 -5.02 4.64 12.42
C GLU A 76 -4.05 4.62 13.63
N ARG A 77 -3.03 3.76 13.57
CA ARG A 77 -1.99 3.69 14.62
C ARG A 77 -1.18 4.98 14.72
N PHE A 78 -0.88 5.62 13.60
CA PHE A 78 -0.17 6.89 13.57
C PHE A 78 -0.98 7.99 14.24
N LEU A 79 -2.27 8.12 13.90
CA LEU A 79 -3.16 9.09 14.54
C LEU A 79 -3.23 8.87 16.05
N GLN A 80 -3.36 7.61 16.48
CA GLN A 80 -3.40 7.28 17.89
C GLN A 80 -2.06 7.55 18.60
N ALA A 81 -0.93 7.25 17.95
CA ALA A 81 0.40 7.42 18.56
C ALA A 81 0.79 8.89 18.66
N GLN A 82 0.65 9.66 17.57
CA GLN A 82 1.18 11.01 17.45
C GLN A 82 0.18 12.11 17.80
N TYR A 83 -1.11 11.88 17.59
CA TYR A 83 -2.16 12.89 17.78
C TYR A 83 -3.13 12.52 18.89
N LYS A 84 -3.12 11.27 19.41
CA LYS A 84 -4.11 10.74 20.37
C LYS A 84 -5.55 10.84 19.85
N LEU A 85 -5.73 10.84 18.54
CA LEU A 85 -7.02 10.94 17.87
C LEU A 85 -7.44 9.60 17.30
N SER A 86 -8.75 9.35 17.28
CA SER A 86 -9.34 8.21 16.58
C SER A 86 -9.52 8.44 15.09
N ASP A 87 -9.61 9.70 14.66
CA ASP A 87 -9.73 10.12 13.26
C ASP A 87 -9.36 11.62 13.11
N ILE A 88 -9.24 12.11 11.87
CA ILE A 88 -8.90 13.50 11.57
C ILE A 88 -9.72 14.00 10.36
N PRO A 89 -10.30 15.21 10.39
CA PRO A 89 -10.98 15.77 9.22
C PRO A 89 -9.98 16.11 8.10
N PHE A 90 -10.40 16.00 6.85
CA PHE A 90 -9.55 16.36 5.70
C PHE A 90 -9.05 17.81 5.76
N SER A 91 -9.82 18.73 6.34
CA SER A 91 -9.45 20.13 6.51
C SER A 91 -8.24 20.36 7.44
N ALA A 92 -7.93 19.40 8.30
CA ALA A 92 -6.78 19.45 9.21
C ALA A 92 -5.53 18.74 8.65
N LEU A 93 -5.61 18.18 7.45
CA LEU A 93 -4.45 17.58 6.77
C LEU A 93 -3.62 18.68 6.11
N ASP A 94 -2.32 18.62 6.34
CA ASP A 94 -1.34 19.53 5.74
C ASP A 94 -0.09 18.77 5.29
N ARG A 95 0.88 19.48 4.75
CA ARG A 95 2.17 18.91 4.38
C ARG A 95 2.90 18.32 5.59
N SER A 96 2.81 18.96 6.77
CA SER A 96 3.44 18.49 7.99
C SER A 96 2.91 17.12 8.41
N PHE A 97 1.64 16.83 8.16
CA PHE A 97 1.03 15.53 8.47
C PHE A 97 1.75 14.38 7.75
N ILE A 98 1.95 14.48 6.44
CA ILE A 98 2.59 13.40 5.68
C ILE A 98 4.09 13.29 6.00
N ASP A 99 4.77 14.39 6.28
CA ASP A 99 6.17 14.39 6.69
C ASP A 99 6.34 13.70 8.06
N LYS A 100 5.46 13.98 9.03
CA LYS A 100 5.43 13.29 10.33
C LYS A 100 5.06 11.82 10.19
N TYR A 101 4.13 11.49 9.30
CA TYR A 101 3.76 10.10 9.02
C TYR A 101 4.95 9.32 8.44
N ASP A 102 5.68 9.87 7.47
CA ASP A 102 6.89 9.26 6.92
C ASP A 102 7.96 9.06 8.00
N LEU A 103 8.20 10.06 8.85
CA LEU A 103 9.14 9.98 9.96
C LEU A 103 8.73 8.88 10.95
N TYR A 104 7.46 8.84 11.38
CA TYR A 104 6.92 7.81 12.25
C TYR A 104 7.13 6.39 11.69
N LEU A 105 6.86 6.20 10.40
CA LEU A 105 7.06 4.90 9.75
C LEU A 105 8.54 4.47 9.75
N ARG A 106 9.47 5.43 9.65
CA ARG A 106 10.90 5.17 9.68
C ARG A 106 11.43 4.89 11.07
N THR A 107 11.08 5.74 12.03
CA THR A 107 11.71 5.76 13.37
C THR A 107 11.00 4.86 14.38
N GLU A 108 9.67 4.95 14.46
CA GLU A 108 8.91 4.19 15.46
C GLU A 108 8.47 2.81 14.93
N ARG A 109 8.16 2.71 13.64
CA ARG A 109 7.76 1.44 13.03
C ARG A 109 8.91 0.68 12.39
N ASN A 110 10.06 1.34 12.20
CA ASN A 110 11.29 0.79 11.60
C ASN A 110 11.01 0.03 10.29
N LEU A 111 10.20 0.60 9.42
CA LEU A 111 9.80 -0.03 8.16
C LEU A 111 10.84 0.19 7.07
N ALA A 112 10.97 -0.80 6.18
CA ALA A 112 11.81 -0.69 5.00
C ALA A 112 11.31 0.43 4.06
N PRO A 113 12.21 1.16 3.37
CA PRO A 113 11.84 2.28 2.49
C PRO A 113 10.79 1.92 1.43
N GLY A 114 10.85 0.73 0.84
CA GLY A 114 9.85 0.28 -0.13
C GLY A 114 8.45 0.11 0.47
N THR A 115 8.35 -0.31 1.73
CA THR A 115 7.08 -0.40 2.46
C THR A 115 6.51 0.99 2.73
N ILE A 116 7.36 1.94 3.14
CA ILE A 116 6.97 3.33 3.39
C ILE A 116 6.42 3.97 2.13
N ILE A 117 7.10 3.79 0.99
CA ILE A 117 6.60 4.26 -0.32
C ILE A 117 5.20 3.72 -0.60
N ASN A 118 4.99 2.42 -0.43
CA ASN A 118 3.69 1.82 -0.68
C ASN A 118 2.60 2.41 0.21
N LEU A 119 2.86 2.58 1.52
CA LEU A 119 1.91 3.15 2.47
C LEU A 119 1.58 4.62 2.15
N THR A 120 2.58 5.44 1.83
CA THR A 120 2.39 6.85 1.48
C THR A 120 1.70 7.01 0.12
N VAL A 121 1.97 6.15 -0.85
CA VAL A 121 1.26 6.13 -2.14
C VAL A 121 -0.22 5.77 -1.94
N GLN A 122 -0.53 4.79 -1.09
CA GLN A 122 -1.93 4.45 -0.78
C GLN A 122 -2.66 5.64 -0.12
N LEU A 123 -2.03 6.32 0.85
CA LEU A 123 -2.60 7.52 1.45
C LEU A 123 -2.82 8.64 0.41
N LYS A 124 -1.85 8.89 -0.47
CA LYS A 124 -2.00 9.88 -1.55
C LYS A 124 -3.14 9.50 -2.50
N THR A 125 -3.34 8.21 -2.76
CA THR A 125 -4.47 7.74 -3.59
C THR A 125 -5.81 8.06 -2.92
N ILE A 126 -5.96 7.81 -1.63
CA ILE A 126 -7.19 8.15 -0.88
C ILE A 126 -7.47 9.65 -0.90
N VAL A 127 -6.44 10.48 -0.74
CA VAL A 127 -6.57 11.94 -0.86
C VAL A 127 -6.97 12.34 -2.30
N GLY A 128 -6.41 11.68 -3.31
CA GLY A 128 -6.79 11.90 -4.72
C GLY A 128 -8.26 11.53 -4.99
N GLU A 129 -8.75 10.43 -4.45
CA GLU A 129 -10.17 10.05 -4.54
C GLU A 129 -11.06 11.06 -3.81
N ALA A 130 -10.65 11.57 -2.65
CA ALA A 130 -11.38 12.62 -1.92
C ALA A 130 -11.44 13.95 -2.71
N ILE A 131 -10.43 14.27 -3.50
CA ILE A 131 -10.45 15.40 -4.44
C ILE A 131 -11.46 15.14 -5.57
N ALA A 132 -11.42 13.95 -6.16
CA ALA A 132 -12.34 13.56 -7.22
C ALA A 132 -13.80 13.57 -6.76
N ASP A 133 -14.06 13.21 -5.51
CA ASP A 133 -15.38 13.27 -4.88
C ASP A 133 -15.78 14.70 -4.40
N GLY A 134 -14.91 15.71 -4.58
CA GLY A 134 -15.19 17.10 -4.23
C GLY A 134 -15.15 17.40 -2.72
N ILE A 135 -14.58 16.51 -1.90
CA ILE A 135 -14.46 16.70 -0.45
C ILE A 135 -13.40 17.74 -0.12
N ILE A 136 -12.32 17.76 -0.87
CA ILE A 136 -11.25 18.76 -0.81
C ILE A 136 -10.90 19.23 -2.22
N THR A 137 -10.44 20.49 -2.34
CA THR A 137 -10.16 21.10 -3.64
C THR A 137 -8.74 20.87 -4.14
N ALA A 138 -7.79 20.60 -3.25
CA ALA A 138 -6.39 20.37 -3.58
C ALA A 138 -5.75 19.40 -2.61
N SER A 139 -4.66 18.74 -3.07
CA SER A 139 -3.92 17.81 -2.21
C SER A 139 -3.15 18.55 -1.12
N PRO A 140 -3.39 18.26 0.17
CA PRO A 140 -2.59 18.79 1.27
C PRO A 140 -1.13 18.31 1.24
N PHE A 141 -0.84 17.28 0.45
CA PHE A 141 0.48 16.63 0.34
C PHE A 141 1.25 17.08 -0.90
N MET A 142 0.94 18.24 -1.44
CA MET A 142 1.64 18.78 -2.60
C MET A 142 3.15 18.87 -2.35
N GLY A 143 3.96 18.44 -3.34
CA GLY A 143 5.42 18.44 -3.25
C GLY A 143 6.02 17.35 -2.33
N TYR A 144 5.22 16.50 -1.69
CA TYR A 144 5.78 15.35 -0.97
C TYR A 144 6.13 14.23 -1.95
N GLU A 145 7.40 13.81 -1.90
CA GLU A 145 7.90 12.63 -2.60
C GLU A 145 8.64 11.72 -1.63
N PRO A 146 8.25 10.45 -1.52
CA PRO A 146 8.96 9.51 -0.66
C PRO A 146 10.35 9.21 -1.22
N VAL A 147 11.34 9.16 -0.34
CA VAL A 147 12.72 8.81 -0.71
C VAL A 147 12.76 7.37 -1.23
N ARG A 148 13.10 7.22 -2.49
CA ARG A 148 13.25 5.90 -3.12
C ARG A 148 14.60 5.29 -2.76
N PRO A 149 14.65 4.02 -2.31
CA PRO A 149 15.92 3.34 -2.11
C PRO A 149 16.62 3.15 -3.46
N LYS A 150 17.94 3.26 -3.46
CA LYS A 150 18.73 2.83 -4.61
C LYS A 150 18.57 1.31 -4.75
N HIS A 151 17.96 0.88 -5.83
CA HIS A 151 17.75 -0.53 -6.10
C HIS A 151 18.94 -1.03 -6.95
N VAL A 152 19.74 -1.93 -6.37
CA VAL A 152 20.71 -2.69 -7.13
C VAL A 152 20.02 -3.95 -7.63
N GLN A 153 19.84 -4.06 -8.93
CA GLN A 153 19.31 -5.28 -9.54
C GLN A 153 20.28 -6.43 -9.29
N LYS A 154 19.79 -7.50 -8.69
CA LYS A 154 20.51 -8.76 -8.54
C LYS A 154 20.05 -9.71 -9.64
N TYR A 155 20.97 -10.32 -10.32
CA TYR A 155 20.73 -11.35 -11.34
C TYR A 155 21.68 -12.52 -11.09
N LEU A 156 21.33 -13.68 -11.58
CA LEU A 156 22.19 -14.86 -11.56
C LEU A 156 23.07 -14.86 -12.79
N THR A 157 24.34 -15.20 -12.61
CA THR A 157 25.22 -15.52 -13.73
C THR A 157 24.86 -16.90 -14.31
N ALA A 158 25.37 -17.21 -15.50
CA ALA A 158 25.18 -18.52 -16.13
C ALA A 158 25.76 -19.64 -15.26
N GLU A 159 26.92 -19.40 -14.61
CA GLU A 159 27.55 -20.37 -13.72
C GLU A 159 26.76 -20.62 -12.44
N GLU A 160 26.15 -19.55 -11.87
CA GLU A 160 25.28 -19.66 -10.69
C GLU A 160 24.00 -20.45 -11.03
N LEU A 161 23.41 -20.17 -12.19
CA LEU A 161 22.25 -20.90 -12.67
C LEU A 161 22.58 -22.37 -12.91
N HIS A 162 23.71 -22.67 -13.56
CA HIS A 162 24.20 -24.04 -13.78
C HIS A 162 24.41 -24.76 -12.45
N ARG A 163 24.99 -24.10 -11.44
CA ARG A 163 25.15 -24.66 -10.09
C ARG A 163 23.81 -25.02 -9.46
N ILE A 164 22.81 -24.15 -9.58
CA ILE A 164 21.46 -24.45 -9.09
C ILE A 164 20.87 -25.68 -9.79
N MET A 165 21.08 -25.81 -11.10
CA MET A 165 20.60 -26.95 -11.88
C MET A 165 21.22 -28.28 -11.43
N THR A 166 22.52 -28.29 -11.16
CA THR A 166 23.31 -29.53 -10.96
C THR A 166 23.49 -29.92 -9.49
N THR A 167 23.20 -28.98 -8.54
CA THR A 167 23.38 -29.27 -7.10
C THR A 167 22.42 -30.38 -6.63
N PRO A 168 22.90 -31.45 -6.01
CA PRO A 168 22.06 -32.47 -5.42
C PRO A 168 21.24 -31.89 -4.24
N LEU A 169 19.97 -32.27 -4.15
CA LEU A 169 19.07 -31.82 -3.08
C LEU A 169 18.64 -33.01 -2.22
N HIS A 170 18.47 -32.77 -0.93
CA HIS A 170 18.16 -33.84 0.04
C HIS A 170 16.64 -34.12 0.17
N ARG A 171 15.77 -33.26 -0.40
CA ARG A 171 14.31 -33.39 -0.29
C ARG A 171 13.64 -33.26 -1.64
N GLN A 172 12.68 -34.13 -1.93
CA GLN A 172 11.94 -34.13 -3.18
C GLN A 172 11.23 -32.80 -3.42
N THR A 173 10.70 -32.17 -2.37
CA THR A 173 10.05 -30.85 -2.47
C THR A 173 10.99 -29.76 -2.99
N LEU A 174 12.29 -29.83 -2.67
CA LEU A 174 13.27 -28.86 -3.16
C LEU A 174 13.56 -29.04 -4.66
N TYR A 175 13.51 -30.26 -5.16
CA TYR A 175 13.60 -30.53 -6.60
C TYR A 175 12.44 -29.83 -7.34
N HIS A 176 11.20 -29.96 -6.88
CA HIS A 176 10.06 -29.26 -7.47
C HIS A 176 10.20 -27.74 -7.43
N VAL A 177 10.66 -27.19 -6.29
CA VAL A 177 10.88 -25.73 -6.19
C VAL A 177 11.96 -25.29 -7.16
N ARG A 178 13.06 -26.04 -7.28
CA ARG A 178 14.13 -25.76 -8.23
C ARG A 178 13.61 -25.80 -9.67
N ASP A 179 12.87 -26.85 -10.04
CA ASP A 179 12.38 -27.02 -11.39
C ASP A 179 11.41 -25.88 -11.78
N MET A 180 10.52 -25.47 -10.86
CA MET A 180 9.67 -24.29 -11.06
C MET A 180 10.48 -23.00 -11.20
N PHE A 181 11.54 -22.83 -10.42
CA PHE A 181 12.43 -21.67 -10.53
C PHE A 181 13.15 -21.64 -11.88
N LEU A 182 13.74 -22.75 -12.29
CA LEU A 182 14.43 -22.90 -13.57
C LEU A 182 13.46 -22.67 -14.73
N PHE A 183 12.27 -23.25 -14.66
CA PHE A 183 11.22 -23.00 -15.66
C PHE A 183 10.93 -21.50 -15.81
N SER A 184 10.76 -20.78 -14.69
CA SER A 184 10.57 -19.33 -14.72
C SER A 184 11.79 -18.59 -15.29
N CYS A 185 13.02 -19.04 -15.02
CA CYS A 185 14.24 -18.45 -15.59
C CYS A 185 14.29 -18.57 -17.11
N PHE A 186 13.92 -19.73 -17.65
CA PHE A 186 14.01 -20.01 -19.09
C PHE A 186 12.81 -19.47 -19.89
N THR A 187 11.62 -19.42 -19.28
CA THR A 187 10.40 -19.00 -19.98
C THR A 187 9.98 -17.55 -19.72
N GLY A 188 10.51 -16.93 -18.65
CA GLY A 188 10.07 -15.62 -18.19
C GLY A 188 8.66 -15.62 -17.56
N ILE A 189 8.02 -16.80 -17.43
CA ILE A 189 6.68 -16.91 -16.86
C ILE A 189 6.75 -16.74 -15.34
N PRO A 190 6.03 -15.78 -14.75
CA PRO A 190 6.00 -15.60 -13.29
C PRO A 190 5.37 -16.79 -12.58
N TYR A 191 5.79 -17.05 -11.35
CA TYR A 191 5.27 -18.15 -10.53
C TYR A 191 3.74 -18.19 -10.42
N GLY A 192 3.11 -17.02 -10.29
CA GLY A 192 1.64 -16.93 -10.22
C GLY A 192 0.93 -17.46 -11.47
N ASP A 193 1.49 -17.16 -12.64
CA ASP A 193 0.94 -17.60 -13.93
C ASP A 193 1.31 -19.06 -14.21
N MET A 194 2.54 -19.47 -13.86
CA MET A 194 3.00 -20.87 -14.01
C MET A 194 2.09 -21.86 -13.26
N ARG A 195 1.60 -21.51 -12.07
CA ARG A 195 0.69 -22.38 -11.29
C ARG A 195 -0.63 -22.68 -11.99
N LEU A 196 -1.01 -21.89 -12.98
CA LEU A 196 -2.26 -22.01 -13.73
C LEU A 196 -2.07 -22.72 -15.06
N LEU A 197 -0.82 -23.06 -15.42
CA LEU A 197 -0.55 -23.78 -16.66
C LEU A 197 -1.12 -25.19 -16.60
N THR A 198 -1.78 -25.58 -17.68
CA THR A 198 -2.29 -26.91 -17.94
C THR A 198 -1.71 -27.42 -19.25
N LYS A 199 -1.99 -28.67 -19.60
CA LYS A 199 -1.60 -29.24 -20.91
C LYS A 199 -2.20 -28.48 -22.09
N ASP A 200 -3.35 -27.86 -21.91
CA ASP A 200 -4.05 -27.08 -22.94
C ASP A 200 -3.30 -25.78 -23.30
N ASN A 201 -2.38 -25.34 -22.46
CA ASN A 201 -1.50 -24.21 -22.75
C ASN A 201 -0.34 -24.59 -23.68
N LEU A 202 -0.12 -25.89 -23.94
CA LEU A 202 0.91 -26.37 -24.85
C LEU A 202 0.32 -26.51 -26.26
N CYS A 203 0.97 -25.91 -27.23
CA CYS A 203 0.62 -26.06 -28.64
C CYS A 203 1.86 -26.39 -29.46
N LEU A 204 1.72 -27.37 -30.34
CA LEU A 204 2.73 -27.69 -31.34
C LEU A 204 2.54 -26.77 -32.53
N ALA A 205 3.56 -26.02 -32.91
CA ALA A 205 3.56 -25.21 -34.12
C ALA A 205 3.85 -26.03 -35.38
N GLU A 206 3.64 -25.49 -36.57
CA GLU A 206 3.88 -26.15 -37.84
C GLU A 206 5.36 -26.54 -38.06
N ASP A 207 6.26 -25.86 -37.41
CA ASP A 207 7.70 -26.12 -37.41
C ASP A 207 8.13 -27.26 -36.45
N GLY A 208 7.19 -27.88 -35.77
CA GLY A 208 7.44 -28.94 -34.80
C GLY A 208 7.90 -28.44 -33.42
N ILE A 209 7.90 -27.13 -33.18
CA ILE A 209 8.30 -26.54 -31.91
C ILE A 209 7.11 -26.41 -30.96
N TRP A 210 7.31 -26.76 -29.70
CA TRP A 210 6.30 -26.57 -28.67
C TRP A 210 6.29 -25.14 -28.13
N TRP A 211 5.11 -24.55 -28.13
CA TRP A 211 4.86 -23.21 -27.59
C TRP A 211 3.99 -23.29 -26.34
N ILE A 212 4.23 -22.35 -25.39
CA ILE A 212 3.36 -22.15 -24.24
C ILE A 212 2.52 -20.91 -24.52
N LYS A 213 1.21 -21.07 -24.65
CA LYS A 213 0.26 -19.96 -24.79
C LYS A 213 -0.46 -19.75 -23.46
N SER A 214 -0.26 -18.56 -22.87
CA SER A 214 -0.80 -18.22 -21.57
C SER A 214 -1.21 -16.74 -21.55
N ALA A 215 -2.16 -16.40 -20.68
CA ALA A 215 -2.50 -15.01 -20.41
C ALA A 215 -1.94 -14.60 -19.07
N ARG A 216 -1.32 -13.44 -19.00
CA ARG A 216 -0.76 -12.90 -17.75
C ARG A 216 -1.90 -12.46 -16.82
N GLN A 217 -2.06 -13.15 -15.69
CA GLN A 217 -3.14 -12.93 -14.73
C GLN A 217 -3.20 -11.48 -14.19
N LYS A 218 -2.03 -10.85 -13.99
CA LYS A 218 -1.94 -9.50 -13.43
C LYS A 218 -2.39 -8.41 -14.40
N THR A 219 -2.18 -8.58 -15.70
CA THR A 219 -2.44 -7.55 -16.73
C THR A 219 -3.47 -7.98 -17.76
N MET A 220 -3.94 -9.22 -17.70
CA MET A 220 -4.81 -9.84 -18.72
C MET A 220 -4.21 -9.79 -20.14
N GLN A 221 -2.90 -9.66 -20.26
CA GLN A 221 -2.19 -9.70 -21.55
C GLN A 221 -1.81 -11.13 -21.89
N HIS A 222 -2.02 -11.53 -23.14
CA HIS A 222 -1.54 -12.81 -23.66
C HIS A 222 0.00 -12.79 -23.76
N LEU A 223 0.62 -13.86 -23.34
CA LEU A 223 2.05 -14.15 -23.42
C LEU A 223 2.29 -15.15 -24.55
#